data_6deb8104e618e3257923b3987bfa35fe
#
_entry.id   6deb8104e618e3257923b3987bfa35fe
#
_cell.length_a   1.000
_cell.length_b   1.000
_cell.length_c   1.000
_cell.angle_alpha   90.00
_cell.angle_beta   90.00
_cell.angle_gamma   90.00
#
_symmetry.space_group_name_H-M   'P 1'
#
loop_
_entity.id
_entity.type
_entity.pdbx_description
1 polymer ?
#
loop_
_entity_poly.entity_id
_entity_poly.type
_entity_poly.pdbx_seq_one_letter_code
_entity_poly.pdbx_strand_id
1 'polypeptide(L)' 'MVMLKTWEEGRAEARAEARAEAHANDVLAVLRVRGIAVPEAARERILGQKDLEQLKRWLEKASVATSIGEVIDDLS' A
#
# COMPACT_ATOMS: atom_id res chain seq x y z
N MET A 1 4.11 -28.88 20.13
CA MET A 1 2.79 -28.22 20.16
C MET A 1 2.90 -26.71 20.07
N VAL A 2 3.70 -26.12 20.95
CA VAL A 2 3.92 -24.67 20.94
C VAL A 2 4.50 -24.18 19.61
N MET A 3 5.39 -24.96 19.02
CA MET A 3 6.02 -24.62 17.75
C MET A 3 5.03 -24.50 16.59
N LEU A 4 3.99 -25.35 16.54
CA LEU A 4 2.98 -25.27 15.49
C LEU A 4 2.20 -23.97 15.57
N LYS A 5 1.82 -23.57 16.76
CA LYS A 5 1.06 -22.34 16.97
C LYS A 5 1.87 -21.11 16.55
N THR A 6 3.13 -21.06 16.98
CA THR A 6 4.05 -19.98 16.62
C THR A 6 4.24 -19.90 15.11
N TRP A 7 4.35 -21.04 14.45
CA TRP A 7 4.55 -21.10 13.03
C TRP A 7 3.34 -20.59 12.24
N GLU A 8 2.14 -20.92 12.72
CA GLU A 8 0.90 -20.43 12.11
C GLU A 8 0.78 -18.91 12.25
N GLU A 9 1.13 -18.37 13.42
CA GLU A 9 1.13 -16.93 13.63
C GLU A 9 2.10 -16.23 12.69
N GLY A 10 3.29 -16.78 12.51
CA GLY A 10 4.28 -16.23 11.59
C GLY A 10 3.80 -16.25 10.16
N ARG A 11 3.08 -17.29 9.75
CA ARG A 11 2.50 -17.36 8.40
C ARG A 11 1.41 -16.32 8.18
N ALA A 12 0.57 -16.11 9.18
CA ALA A 12 -0.50 -15.11 9.08
C ALA A 12 0.08 -13.71 8.94
N GLU A 13 1.11 -13.38 9.71
CA GLU A 13 1.79 -12.10 9.60
C GLU A 13 2.47 -11.92 8.25
N ALA A 14 3.14 -12.94 7.76
CA ALA A 14 3.81 -12.90 6.46
C ALA A 14 2.80 -12.68 5.33
N ARG A 15 1.63 -13.31 5.39
CA ARG A 15 0.58 -13.13 4.40
C ARG A 15 0.01 -11.71 4.44
N ALA A 16 -0.19 -11.16 5.63
CA ALA A 16 -0.70 -9.81 5.78
C ALA A 16 0.28 -8.79 5.20
N GLU A 17 1.57 -8.95 5.49
CA GLU A 17 2.60 -8.08 4.94
C GLU A 17 2.69 -8.20 3.42
N ALA A 18 2.62 -9.42 2.89
CA ALA A 18 2.64 -9.65 1.46
C ALA A 18 1.46 -9.00 0.76
N ARG A 19 0.27 -9.05 1.37
CA ARG A 19 -0.92 -8.39 0.81
C ARG A 19 -0.77 -6.87 0.83
N ALA A 20 -0.28 -6.32 1.93
CA ALA A 20 -0.06 -4.88 2.03
C ALA A 20 0.94 -4.42 0.97
N GLU A 21 2.04 -5.16 0.80
CA GLU A 21 3.04 -4.86 -0.21
C GLU A 21 2.45 -4.93 -1.63
N ALA A 22 1.66 -5.96 -1.91
CA ALA A 22 1.01 -6.11 -3.21
C ALA A 22 0.07 -4.94 -3.50
N HIS A 23 -0.75 -4.55 -2.52
CA HIS A 23 -1.66 -3.41 -2.69
C HIS A 23 -0.89 -2.10 -2.84
N ALA A 24 0.20 -1.92 -2.10
CA ALA A 24 1.03 -0.73 -2.25
C ALA A 24 1.61 -0.64 -3.66
N ASN A 25 2.10 -1.75 -4.19
CA ASN A 25 2.61 -1.80 -5.55
C ASN A 25 1.51 -1.53 -6.58
N ASP A 26 0.29 -2.00 -6.32
CA ASP A 26 -0.85 -1.72 -7.19
C ASP A 26 -1.17 -0.23 -7.23
N VAL A 27 -1.15 0.44 -6.09
CA VAL A 27 -1.35 1.89 -6.02
C VAL A 27 -0.32 2.60 -6.88
N LEU A 28 0.97 2.24 -6.72
CA LEU A 28 2.05 2.84 -7.49
C LEU A 28 1.90 2.55 -8.99
N ALA A 29 1.48 1.34 -9.35
CA ALA A 29 1.28 0.96 -10.75
C ALA A 29 0.17 1.79 -11.40
N VAL A 30 -0.95 1.97 -10.71
CA VAL A 30 -2.06 2.78 -11.21
C VAL A 30 -1.61 4.23 -11.43
N LEU A 31 -0.90 4.79 -10.46
CA LEU A 31 -0.39 6.16 -10.56
C LEU A 31 0.55 6.32 -11.75
N ARG A 32 1.42 5.34 -11.96
CA ARG A 32 2.35 5.36 -13.09
C ARG A 32 1.61 5.28 -14.43
N VAL A 33 0.66 4.35 -14.55
CA VAL A 33 -0.12 4.18 -15.78
C VAL A 33 -0.89 5.44 -16.13
N ARG A 34 -1.38 6.12 -15.11
CA ARG A 34 -2.13 7.37 -15.33
C ARG A 34 -1.25 8.59 -15.51
N GLY A 35 0.06 8.43 -15.45
CA GLY A 35 1.01 9.53 -15.64
C GLY A 35 1.11 10.48 -14.46
N ILE A 36 0.73 10.04 -13.27
CA ILE A 36 0.81 10.85 -12.07
C ILE A 36 2.20 10.72 -11.45
N ALA A 37 2.87 11.85 -11.26
CA ALA A 37 4.20 11.87 -10.65
C ALA A 37 4.10 11.49 -9.18
N VAL A 38 4.98 10.58 -8.72
CA VAL A 38 5.05 10.13 -7.35
C VAL A 38 6.41 10.51 -6.76
N PRO A 39 6.47 11.56 -5.92
CA PRO A 39 7.72 11.91 -5.25
C PRO A 39 8.22 10.78 -4.36
N GLU A 40 9.51 10.76 -4.08
CA GLU A 40 10.14 9.72 -3.27
C GLU A 40 9.47 9.56 -1.91
N ALA A 41 9.14 10.67 -1.26
CA ALA A 41 8.45 10.65 0.04
C ALA A 41 7.10 9.97 -0.04
N ALA A 42 6.35 10.22 -1.11
CA ALA A 42 5.05 9.60 -1.33
C ALA A 42 5.20 8.10 -1.57
N ARG A 43 6.18 7.72 -2.37
CA ARG A 43 6.46 6.32 -2.65
C ARG A 43 6.80 5.55 -1.38
N GLU A 44 7.68 6.10 -0.55
CA GLU A 44 8.05 5.49 0.71
C GLU A 44 6.85 5.35 1.64
N ARG A 45 5.99 6.36 1.66
CA ARG A 45 4.79 6.33 2.47
C ARG A 45 3.82 5.23 2.03
N ILE A 46 3.62 5.09 0.73
CA ILE A 46 2.76 4.05 0.19
C ILE A 46 3.33 2.67 0.49
N LEU A 47 4.62 2.47 0.23
CA LEU A 47 5.28 1.18 0.47
C LEU A 47 5.36 0.82 1.94
N GLY A 48 5.39 1.82 2.82
CA GLY A 48 5.42 1.61 4.27
C GLY A 48 4.06 1.42 4.90
N GLN A 49 2.97 1.60 4.16
CA GLN A 49 1.63 1.45 4.70
C GLN A 49 1.26 -0.02 4.85
N LYS A 50 0.88 -0.41 6.06
CA LYS A 50 0.52 -1.80 6.37
C LYS A 50 -0.97 -2.00 6.57
N ASP A 51 -1.74 -0.92 6.63
CA ASP A 51 -3.18 -0.97 6.77
C ASP A 51 -3.82 -1.19 5.40
N LEU A 52 -4.42 -2.37 5.20
CA LEU A 52 -5.05 -2.72 3.94
C LEU A 52 -6.22 -1.81 3.58
N GLU A 53 -6.97 -1.36 4.58
CA GLU A 53 -8.09 -0.46 4.35
C GLU A 53 -7.61 0.87 3.78
N GLN A 54 -6.52 1.40 4.33
CA GLN A 54 -5.93 2.64 3.84
C GLN A 54 -5.38 2.46 2.43
N LEU A 55 -4.73 1.36 2.15
CA LEU A 55 -4.21 1.07 0.82
C LEU A 55 -5.33 0.95 -0.21
N LYS A 56 -6.45 0.33 0.16
CA LYS A 56 -7.60 0.24 -0.73
C LYS A 56 -8.18 1.62 -1.03
N ARG A 57 -8.25 2.49 -0.03
CA ARG A 57 -8.70 3.88 -0.24
C ARG A 57 -7.78 4.62 -1.18
N TRP A 58 -6.48 4.46 -0.99
CA TRP A 58 -5.51 5.09 -1.87
C TRP A 58 -5.63 4.58 -3.31
N LEU A 59 -5.90 3.28 -3.47
CA LEU A 59 -6.09 2.70 -4.79
C LEU A 59 -7.33 3.30 -5.48
N GLU A 60 -8.43 3.42 -4.75
CA GLU A 60 -9.65 4.03 -5.26
C GLU A 60 -9.40 5.50 -5.65
N LYS A 61 -8.73 6.25 -4.78
CA LYS A 61 -8.39 7.64 -5.07
C LYS A 61 -7.46 7.75 -6.26
N ALA A 62 -6.48 6.86 -6.37
CA ALA A 62 -5.53 6.86 -7.47
C ALA A 62 -6.22 6.65 -8.82
N SER A 63 -7.31 5.90 -8.86
CA SER A 63 -8.03 5.64 -10.10
C SER A 63 -8.75 6.86 -10.66
N VAL A 64 -8.99 7.88 -9.84
CA VAL A 64 -9.70 9.10 -10.26
C VAL A 64 -8.91 10.39 -10.02
N ALA A 65 -7.78 10.31 -9.35
CA ALA A 65 -6.97 11.48 -9.00
C ALA A 65 -6.26 12.06 -10.23
N THR A 66 -5.93 13.35 -10.16
CA THR A 66 -5.12 14.02 -11.17
C THR A 66 -3.71 14.33 -10.63
N SER A 67 -3.51 14.20 -9.33
CA SER A 67 -2.20 14.42 -8.71
C SER A 67 -2.05 13.54 -7.48
N ILE A 68 -0.80 13.38 -7.03
CA ILE A 68 -0.51 12.56 -5.85
C ILE A 68 -1.13 13.14 -4.58
N GLY A 69 -1.27 14.44 -4.49
CA GLY A 69 -1.90 15.09 -3.34
C GLY A 69 -3.35 14.72 -3.14
N GLU A 70 -4.05 14.32 -4.19
CA GLU A 70 -5.42 13.86 -4.09
C GLU A 70 -5.51 12.44 -3.52
N VAL A 71 -4.44 11.67 -3.62
CA VAL A 71 -4.37 10.30 -3.10
C VAL A 71 -3.91 10.30 -1.64
N ILE A 72 -2.89 11.07 -1.34
CA ILE A 72 -2.27 11.11 -0.01
C ILE A 72 -2.32 12.54 0.51
N ASP A 73 -3.32 12.84 1.30
CA ASP A 73 -3.56 14.19 1.83
C ASP A 73 -2.47 14.68 2.79
N ASP A 74 -1.79 13.75 3.45
CA ASP A 74 -0.82 14.06 4.50
C ASP A 74 0.54 14.53 3.98
N LEU A 75 0.73 14.56 2.68
CA LEU A 75 2.01 14.93 2.09
C LEU A 75 2.18 16.43 1.87
N SER A 76 1.16 17.17 2.14
CA SER A 76 1.23 18.64 2.01
C SER A 76 2.11 19.27 3.06
#